data_8d60d3aeceb9cc447c157ba0766820bc
#
_entry.id   8d60d3aeceb9cc447c157ba0766820bc
#
_cell.length_a   1.000
_cell.length_b   1.000
_cell.length_c   1.000
_cell.angle_alpha   90.00
_cell.angle_beta   90.00
_cell.angle_gamma   90.00
#
_symmetry.space_group_name_H-M   'P 1'
#
loop_
_entity.id
_entity.type
_entity.pdbx_description
1 polymer ?
#
loop_
_entity_poly.entity_id
_entity_poly.type
_entity_poly.pdbx_seq_one_letter_code
_entity_poly.pdbx_strand_id
1 'polypeptide(L)'
;MRILRALMHVSLDGYCAGPNGEMNWITLNDAIFADVHRMIEGMGAAVYGRTTYGMMRGYWPTLLDKTDADPEQRKHAHWVEKIPKLTFSRTLERSDWNNVRLFRDAGEMAALKQEEGAPMLIFGSPGLTSAFMAADVIDEYWLYQNPVLLGAGIEYYHAAHLTRLTLA
;
A
#
# COMPACT_ATOMS: atom_id res chain seq x y z
N MET A 1 -3.11 1.62 -20.64
CA MET A 1 -2.06 1.47 -19.58
C MET A 1 -2.72 1.71 -18.23
N ARG A 2 -2.52 0.80 -17.27
CA ARG A 2 -3.10 0.92 -15.92
C ARG A 2 -2.33 1.94 -15.09
N ILE A 3 -3.05 2.76 -14.35
CA ILE A 3 -2.46 3.71 -13.41
C ILE A 3 -1.99 2.97 -12.16
N LEU A 4 -0.77 3.27 -11.70
CA LEU A 4 -0.23 2.79 -10.43
C LEU A 4 -0.20 3.94 -9.43
N ARG A 5 -0.94 3.80 -8.34
CA ARG A 5 -1.02 4.74 -7.23
C ARG A 5 -0.28 4.22 -6.02
N ALA A 6 0.40 5.08 -5.28
CA ALA A 6 1.07 4.74 -4.03
C ALA A 6 0.40 5.47 -2.87
N LEU A 7 -0.21 4.71 -1.94
CA LEU A 7 -0.86 5.23 -0.74
C LEU A 7 0.00 4.99 0.49
N MET A 8 0.27 6.06 1.25
CA MET A 8 1.06 5.98 2.49
C MET A 8 0.66 7.02 3.51
N HIS A 9 0.70 6.64 4.79
CA HIS A 9 0.75 7.57 5.91
C HIS A 9 2.19 7.98 6.16
N VAL A 10 2.45 9.28 6.22
CA VAL A 10 3.78 9.83 6.45
C VAL A 10 3.77 10.85 7.59
N SER A 11 4.85 10.92 8.36
CA SER A 11 5.10 11.98 9.32
C SER A 11 5.50 13.28 8.61
N LEU A 12 5.49 14.42 9.30
CA LEU A 12 5.92 15.71 8.74
C LEU A 12 7.39 15.69 8.30
N ASP A 13 8.21 14.86 8.94
CA ASP A 13 9.63 14.70 8.64
C ASP A 13 9.92 13.48 7.71
N GLY A 14 8.89 12.92 7.06
CA GLY A 14 9.03 12.01 5.93
C GLY A 14 9.18 10.52 6.26
N TYR A 15 8.97 10.11 7.51
CA TYR A 15 8.99 8.71 7.90
C TYR A 15 7.61 8.06 7.73
N CYS A 16 7.59 6.76 7.40
CA CYS A 16 6.36 5.97 7.28
C CYS A 16 6.21 4.94 8.41
N ALA A 17 7.24 4.74 9.22
CA ALA A 17 7.20 3.95 10.43
C ALA A 17 8.33 4.39 11.38
N GLY A 18 8.21 4.07 12.67
CA GLY A 18 9.30 4.23 13.62
C GLY A 18 10.48 3.30 13.32
N PRO A 19 11.59 3.39 14.10
CA PRO A 19 12.83 2.63 13.84
C PRO A 19 12.65 1.11 13.86
N ASN A 20 11.68 0.59 14.64
CA ASN A 20 11.37 -0.84 14.70
C ASN A 20 10.07 -1.19 13.93
N GLY A 21 9.59 -0.29 13.08
CA GLY A 21 8.36 -0.48 12.31
C GLY A 21 7.08 -0.06 13.03
N GLU A 22 7.18 0.73 14.09
CA GLU A 22 6.02 1.22 14.84
C GLU A 22 5.14 2.15 13.98
N MET A 23 3.83 1.93 14.03
CA MET A 23 2.81 2.72 13.30
C MET A 23 1.71 3.25 14.23
N ASN A 24 1.89 3.17 15.54
CA ASN A 24 0.91 3.61 16.55
C ASN A 24 0.70 5.13 16.60
N TRP A 25 1.51 5.89 15.87
CA TRP A 25 1.40 7.34 15.69
C TRP A 25 0.41 7.72 14.57
N ILE A 26 0.00 6.76 13.74
CA ILE A 26 -0.96 6.98 12.66
C ILE A 26 -2.36 7.17 13.28
N THR A 27 -2.99 8.29 12.97
CA THR A 27 -4.38 8.53 13.34
C THR A 27 -5.29 7.84 12.33
N LEU A 28 -6.10 6.89 12.81
CA LEU A 28 -7.16 6.26 12.04
C LEU A 28 -8.50 6.62 12.68
N ASN A 29 -9.43 7.10 11.86
CA ASN A 29 -10.78 7.43 12.28
C ASN A 29 -11.76 7.21 11.12
N ASP A 30 -13.06 7.34 11.38
CA ASP A 30 -14.12 7.10 10.39
C ASP A 30 -13.97 7.98 9.14
N ALA A 31 -13.50 9.22 9.29
CA ALA A 31 -13.31 10.12 8.15
C ALA A 31 -12.20 9.61 7.22
N ILE A 32 -11.09 9.11 7.79
CA ILE A 32 -10.00 8.49 7.04
C ILE A 32 -10.47 7.21 6.36
N PHE A 33 -11.23 6.35 7.06
CA PHE A 33 -11.78 5.15 6.45
C PHE A 33 -12.76 5.47 5.31
N ALA A 34 -13.64 6.46 5.50
CA ALA A 34 -14.55 6.90 4.44
C ALA A 34 -13.79 7.41 3.22
N ASP A 35 -12.69 8.13 3.43
CA ASP A 35 -11.82 8.60 2.36
C ASP A 35 -11.10 7.46 1.65
N VAL A 36 -10.49 6.54 2.40
CA VAL A 36 -9.88 5.33 1.85
C VAL A 36 -10.90 4.54 1.03
N HIS A 37 -12.14 4.37 1.49
CA HIS A 37 -13.17 3.66 0.76
C HIS A 37 -13.50 4.31 -0.58
N ARG A 38 -13.55 5.66 -0.64
CA ARG A 38 -13.69 6.37 -1.92
C ARG A 38 -12.49 6.14 -2.84
N MET A 39 -11.28 6.15 -2.29
CA MET A 39 -10.04 5.96 -3.06
C MET A 39 -9.90 4.56 -3.63
N ILE A 40 -10.33 3.53 -2.89
CA ILE A 40 -10.26 2.14 -3.34
C ILE A 40 -11.40 1.73 -4.27
N GLU A 41 -12.46 2.55 -4.36
CA GLU A 41 -13.53 2.31 -5.31
C GLU A 41 -12.99 2.33 -6.74
N GLY A 42 -13.30 1.29 -7.50
CA GLY A 42 -12.80 1.14 -8.87
C GLY A 42 -11.33 0.68 -9.00
N MET A 43 -10.61 0.39 -7.90
CA MET A 43 -9.29 -0.25 -7.99
C MET A 43 -9.39 -1.68 -8.48
N GLY A 44 -8.49 -2.07 -9.37
CA GLY A 44 -8.43 -3.41 -9.95
C GLY A 44 -7.46 -4.35 -9.25
N ALA A 45 -6.55 -3.85 -8.44
CA ALA A 45 -5.63 -4.65 -7.64
C ALA A 45 -5.01 -3.87 -6.47
N ALA A 46 -4.74 -4.57 -5.38
CA ALA A 46 -3.88 -4.12 -4.30
C ALA A 46 -2.45 -4.64 -4.53
N VAL A 47 -1.44 -3.80 -4.30
CA VAL A 47 -0.04 -4.12 -4.54
C VAL A 47 0.73 -4.10 -3.22
N TYR A 48 1.46 -5.16 -2.92
CA TYR A 48 2.18 -5.33 -1.66
C TYR A 48 3.63 -5.77 -1.88
N GLY A 49 4.54 -5.26 -1.07
CA GLY A 49 5.81 -5.91 -0.78
C GLY A 49 5.62 -7.00 0.28
N ARG A 50 6.61 -7.86 0.44
CA ARG A 50 6.54 -9.05 1.33
C ARG A 50 6.11 -8.71 2.77
N THR A 51 6.71 -7.69 3.37
CA THR A 51 6.42 -7.32 4.78
C THR A 51 4.99 -6.85 4.92
N THR A 52 4.55 -5.91 4.07
CA THR A 52 3.18 -5.40 4.08
C THR A 52 2.17 -6.51 3.75
N TYR A 53 2.48 -7.38 2.80
CA TYR A 53 1.66 -8.57 2.54
C TYR A 53 1.44 -9.39 3.81
N GLY A 54 2.49 -9.69 4.56
CA GLY A 54 2.40 -10.45 5.81
C GLY A 54 1.52 -9.76 6.86
N MET A 55 1.65 -8.45 7.01
CA MET A 55 0.82 -7.65 7.92
C MET A 55 -0.66 -7.66 7.49
N MET A 56 -0.95 -7.40 6.22
CA MET A 56 -2.31 -7.37 5.68
C MET A 56 -2.99 -8.74 5.79
N ARG A 57 -2.27 -9.80 5.41
CA ARG A 57 -2.75 -11.18 5.51
C ARG A 57 -2.97 -11.63 6.96
N GLY A 58 -2.14 -11.16 7.89
CA GLY A 58 -2.28 -11.47 9.31
C GLY A 58 -3.42 -10.72 10.02
N TYR A 59 -3.84 -9.59 9.50
CA TYR A 59 -4.83 -8.73 10.16
C TYR A 59 -6.23 -8.79 9.52
N TRP A 60 -6.37 -8.45 8.24
CA TRP A 60 -7.69 -8.25 7.63
C TRP A 60 -8.59 -9.49 7.64
N PRO A 61 -8.11 -10.70 7.35
CA PRO A 61 -8.97 -11.89 7.42
C PRO A 61 -9.56 -12.14 8.79
N THR A 62 -8.90 -11.72 9.88
CA THR A 62 -9.39 -11.91 11.24
C THR A 62 -10.64 -11.08 11.58
N LEU A 63 -10.94 -10.08 10.75
CA LEU A 63 -12.08 -9.18 10.96
C LEU A 63 -13.34 -9.60 10.18
N LEU A 64 -13.24 -10.55 9.27
CA LEU A 64 -14.36 -10.93 8.39
C LEU A 64 -15.58 -11.44 9.18
N ASP A 65 -15.34 -12.30 10.16
CA ASP A 65 -16.39 -12.95 10.98
C ASP A 65 -16.49 -12.33 12.40
N LYS A 66 -15.73 -11.28 12.65
CA LYS A 66 -15.70 -10.64 13.98
C LYS A 66 -16.84 -9.66 14.14
N THR A 67 -17.89 -10.07 14.87
CA THR A 67 -19.16 -9.31 15.02
C THR A 67 -19.00 -7.99 15.77
N ASP A 68 -18.01 -7.90 16.66
CA ASP A 68 -17.66 -6.71 17.47
C ASP A 68 -16.57 -5.82 16.82
N ALA A 69 -16.13 -6.16 15.61
CA ALA A 69 -15.20 -5.32 14.85
C ALA A 69 -15.88 -4.03 14.40
N ASP A 70 -15.09 -2.96 14.34
CA ASP A 70 -15.52 -1.70 13.76
C ASP A 70 -16.12 -1.90 12.36
N PRO A 71 -17.30 -1.35 12.04
CA PRO A 71 -17.98 -1.56 10.77
C PRO A 71 -17.15 -1.13 9.55
N GLU A 72 -16.41 -0.02 9.63
CA GLU A 72 -15.61 0.47 8.52
C GLU A 72 -14.36 -0.40 8.29
N GLN A 73 -13.74 -0.88 9.37
CA GLN A 73 -12.65 -1.85 9.26
C GLN A 73 -13.13 -3.18 8.67
N ARG A 74 -14.30 -3.68 9.07
CA ARG A 74 -14.87 -4.91 8.52
C ARG A 74 -15.24 -4.75 7.04
N LYS A 75 -15.79 -3.60 6.65
CA LYS A 75 -16.05 -3.25 5.25
C LYS A 75 -14.75 -3.27 4.42
N HIS A 76 -13.68 -2.68 4.97
CA HIS A 76 -12.35 -2.72 4.35
C HIS A 76 -11.82 -4.16 4.23
N ALA A 77 -11.96 -4.98 5.29
CA ALA A 77 -11.56 -6.38 5.27
C ALA A 77 -12.25 -7.18 4.15
N HIS A 78 -13.55 -6.98 3.94
CA HIS A 78 -14.27 -7.60 2.83
C HIS A 78 -13.78 -7.15 1.46
N TRP A 79 -13.39 -5.88 1.32
CA TRP A 79 -12.78 -5.40 0.08
C TRP A 79 -11.41 -6.04 -0.15
N VAL A 80 -10.54 -6.04 0.86
CA VAL A 80 -9.20 -6.65 0.78
C VAL A 80 -9.29 -8.14 0.45
N GLU A 81 -10.30 -8.85 0.99
CA GLU A 81 -10.49 -10.28 0.72
C GLU A 81 -10.79 -10.55 -0.75
N LYS A 82 -11.58 -9.70 -1.39
CA LYS A 82 -12.06 -9.87 -2.77
C LYS A 82 -11.07 -9.38 -3.83
N ILE A 83 -10.35 -8.30 -3.56
CA ILE A 83 -9.48 -7.64 -4.54
C ILE A 83 -8.33 -8.57 -4.97
N PRO A 84 -7.92 -8.60 -6.25
CA PRO A 84 -6.65 -9.19 -6.67
C PRO A 84 -5.46 -8.57 -5.95
N LYS A 85 -4.53 -9.40 -5.49
CA LYS A 85 -3.34 -8.97 -4.74
C LYS A 85 -2.08 -9.29 -5.53
N LEU A 86 -1.35 -8.26 -5.93
CA LEU A 86 -0.08 -8.37 -6.63
C LEU A 86 1.04 -8.24 -5.61
N THR A 87 1.69 -9.34 -5.27
CA THR A 87 2.70 -9.36 -4.19
C THR A 87 4.09 -9.56 -4.76
N PHE A 88 4.97 -8.60 -4.51
CA PHE A 88 6.36 -8.60 -4.96
C PHE A 88 7.28 -9.13 -3.86
N SER A 89 7.88 -10.29 -4.09
CA SER A 89 8.78 -10.93 -3.13
C SER A 89 9.72 -11.92 -3.79
N ARG A 90 11.02 -11.78 -3.53
CA ARG A 90 12.03 -12.74 -3.97
C ARG A 90 12.04 -14.04 -3.15
N THR A 91 11.46 -14.02 -1.95
CA THR A 91 11.57 -15.13 -0.97
C THR A 91 10.24 -15.78 -0.63
N LEU A 92 9.08 -15.17 -0.91
CA LEU A 92 7.78 -15.79 -0.68
C LEU A 92 7.49 -16.78 -1.80
N GLU A 93 7.57 -18.06 -1.54
CA GLU A 93 7.42 -19.12 -2.56
C GLU A 93 5.97 -19.36 -2.95
N ARG A 94 5.05 -19.26 -1.99
CA ARG A 94 3.61 -19.49 -2.16
C ARG A 94 2.79 -18.60 -1.24
N SER A 95 1.56 -18.33 -1.62
CA SER A 95 0.56 -17.67 -0.78
C SER A 95 -0.53 -18.67 -0.40
N ASP A 96 -0.99 -18.59 0.84
CA ASP A 96 -2.19 -19.22 1.36
C ASP A 96 -3.39 -18.26 1.42
N TRP A 97 -3.20 -17.03 0.99
CA TRP A 97 -4.27 -16.04 0.85
C TRP A 97 -4.84 -16.09 -0.57
N ASN A 98 -6.14 -15.86 -0.70
CA ASN A 98 -6.82 -15.92 -1.99
C ASN A 98 -6.43 -14.75 -2.92
N ASN A 99 -6.69 -14.93 -4.21
CA ASN A 99 -6.50 -13.91 -5.25
C ASN A 99 -5.10 -13.28 -5.28
N VAL A 100 -4.04 -14.02 -4.89
CA VAL A 100 -2.67 -13.54 -4.89
C VAL A 100 -1.92 -14.02 -6.14
N ARG A 101 -1.28 -13.06 -6.82
CA ARG A 101 -0.25 -13.32 -7.84
C ARG A 101 1.10 -12.90 -7.27
N LEU A 102 2.10 -13.76 -7.36
CA LEU A 102 3.45 -13.50 -6.87
C LEU A 102 4.36 -13.07 -8.03
N PHE A 103 5.14 -12.02 -7.77
CA PHE A 103 6.14 -11.46 -8.66
C PHE A 103 7.50 -11.48 -7.98
N ARG A 104 8.57 -11.66 -8.74
CA ARG A 104 9.93 -11.81 -8.20
C ARG A 104 10.73 -10.53 -8.30
N ASP A 105 10.43 -9.72 -9.30
CA ASP A 105 11.18 -8.52 -9.61
C ASP A 105 10.26 -7.30 -9.76
N ALA A 106 10.71 -6.15 -9.26
CA ALA A 106 9.97 -4.88 -9.38
C ALA A 106 9.80 -4.45 -10.85
N GLY A 107 10.72 -4.83 -11.73
CA GLY A 107 10.63 -4.56 -13.16
C GLY A 107 9.41 -5.17 -13.86
N GLU A 108 8.82 -6.24 -13.29
CA GLU A 108 7.59 -6.84 -13.82
C GLU A 108 6.38 -5.88 -13.74
N MET A 109 6.43 -4.83 -12.91
CA MET A 109 5.37 -3.83 -12.83
C MET A 109 5.18 -3.08 -14.14
N ALA A 110 6.23 -2.81 -14.88
CA ALA A 110 6.13 -2.13 -16.17
C ALA A 110 5.27 -2.92 -17.17
N ALA A 111 5.41 -4.25 -17.19
CA ALA A 111 4.58 -5.13 -18.03
C ALA A 111 3.12 -5.17 -17.52
N LEU A 112 2.90 -5.26 -16.20
CA LEU A 112 1.56 -5.23 -15.60
C LEU A 112 0.80 -3.93 -15.91
N LYS A 113 1.49 -2.81 -16.01
CA LYS A 113 0.89 -1.52 -16.40
C LYS A 113 0.38 -1.53 -17.85
N GLN A 114 0.94 -2.35 -18.73
CA GLN A 114 0.47 -2.47 -20.13
C GLN A 114 -0.76 -3.38 -20.26
N GLU A 115 -1.07 -4.20 -19.26
CA GLU A 115 -2.29 -4.99 -19.26
C GLU A 115 -3.52 -4.06 -19.24
N GLU A 116 -4.64 -4.50 -19.82
CA GLU A 116 -5.92 -3.84 -19.66
C GLU A 116 -6.46 -4.04 -18.24
N GLY A 117 -7.12 -3.03 -17.70
CA GLY A 117 -7.75 -3.13 -16.38
C GLY A 117 -7.77 -1.82 -15.60
N ALA A 118 -8.46 -1.88 -14.48
CA ALA A 118 -8.60 -0.76 -13.55
C ALA A 118 -7.26 -0.42 -12.84
N PRO A 119 -7.13 0.78 -12.26
CA PRO A 119 -5.94 1.20 -11.53
C PRO A 119 -5.48 0.21 -10.46
N MET A 120 -4.22 0.26 -10.11
CA MET A 120 -3.59 -0.53 -9.05
C MET A 120 -3.17 0.39 -7.90
N LEU A 121 -3.28 -0.08 -6.66
CA LEU A 121 -2.95 0.70 -5.47
C LEU A 121 -1.90 -0.02 -4.62
N ILE A 122 -0.75 0.62 -4.43
CA ILE A 122 0.26 0.17 -3.46
C ILE A 122 -0.19 0.63 -2.08
N PHE A 123 -0.29 -0.31 -1.16
CA PHE A 123 -0.48 -0.01 0.26
C PHE A 123 0.85 -0.09 0.99
N GLY A 124 1.29 1.02 1.55
CA GLY A 124 2.53 1.06 2.29
C GLY A 124 3.74 0.60 1.48
N SER A 125 4.44 -0.41 1.99
CA SER A 125 5.57 -1.10 1.33
C SER A 125 6.72 -0.18 0.92
N PRO A 126 7.36 0.56 1.86
CA PRO A 126 8.36 1.58 1.52
C PRO A 126 9.47 1.03 0.63
N GLY A 127 9.99 -0.17 0.88
CA GLY A 127 11.02 -0.77 0.04
C GLY A 127 10.56 -1.10 -1.38
N LEU A 128 9.30 -1.54 -1.56
CA LEU A 128 8.74 -1.76 -2.90
C LEU A 128 8.49 -0.44 -3.61
N THR A 129 7.92 0.53 -2.91
CA THR A 129 7.68 1.87 -3.46
C THR A 129 8.98 2.52 -3.91
N SER A 130 10.05 2.42 -3.12
CA SER A 130 11.39 2.88 -3.49
C SER A 130 11.89 2.23 -4.79
N ALA A 131 11.72 0.92 -4.94
CA ALA A 131 12.09 0.21 -6.17
C ALA A 131 11.26 0.69 -7.38
N PHE A 132 9.98 0.95 -7.18
CA PHE A 132 9.09 1.46 -8.23
C PHE A 132 9.35 2.95 -8.55
N MET A 133 9.75 3.76 -7.58
CA MET A 133 10.24 5.13 -7.81
C MET A 133 11.48 5.11 -8.70
N ALA A 134 12.44 4.23 -8.39
CA ALA A 134 13.67 4.09 -9.18
C ALA A 134 13.41 3.61 -10.63
N ALA A 135 12.33 2.83 -10.83
CA ALA A 135 11.89 2.34 -12.14
C ALA A 135 10.95 3.32 -12.88
N ASP A 136 10.61 4.46 -12.27
CA ASP A 136 9.68 5.48 -12.81
C ASP A 136 8.32 4.91 -13.27
N VAL A 137 7.75 4.01 -12.46
CA VAL A 137 6.48 3.33 -12.79
C VAL A 137 5.28 3.81 -11.98
N ILE A 138 5.49 4.65 -10.95
CA ILE A 138 4.41 5.21 -10.14
C ILE A 138 3.86 6.46 -10.82
N ASP A 139 2.53 6.50 -11.02
CA ASP A 139 1.85 7.62 -11.67
C ASP A 139 1.37 8.67 -10.65
N GLU A 140 0.91 8.22 -9.48
CA GLU A 140 0.34 9.11 -8.47
C GLU A 140 0.78 8.69 -7.06
N TYR A 141 1.03 9.70 -6.21
CA TYR A 141 1.31 9.52 -4.78
C TYR A 141 0.16 10.09 -3.97
N TRP A 142 -0.50 9.25 -3.18
CA TRP A 142 -1.57 9.61 -2.28
C TRP A 142 -1.06 9.52 -0.84
N LEU A 143 -0.93 10.68 -0.19
CA LEU A 143 -0.23 10.76 1.10
C LEU A 143 -1.16 11.30 2.19
N TYR A 144 -1.33 10.52 3.23
CA TYR A 144 -1.87 11.01 4.50
C TYR A 144 -0.75 11.57 5.34
N GLN A 145 -0.61 12.89 5.35
CA GLN A 145 0.39 13.56 6.18
C GLN A 145 -0.13 13.69 7.60
N ASN A 146 0.53 13.02 8.54
CA ASN A 146 0.17 13.05 9.96
C ASN A 146 0.93 14.19 10.67
N PRO A 147 0.29 14.92 11.59
CA PRO A 147 0.89 16.06 12.29
C PRO A 147 1.83 15.59 13.42
N VAL A 148 2.86 14.83 13.06
CA VAL A 148 3.85 14.25 13.97
C VAL A 148 5.25 14.34 13.37
N LEU A 149 6.25 14.53 14.22
CA LEU A 149 7.67 14.40 13.90
C LEU A 149 8.19 13.16 14.62
N LEU A 150 8.78 12.21 13.91
CA LEU A 150 9.33 10.99 14.48
C LEU A 150 10.80 11.12 14.85
N GLY A 151 11.56 11.98 14.15
CA GLY A 151 12.98 12.21 14.37
C GLY A 151 13.89 11.07 13.88
N ALA A 152 13.37 9.85 13.82
CA ALA A 152 14.04 8.67 13.29
C ALA A 152 13.00 7.63 12.87
N GLY A 153 13.33 6.76 11.91
CA GLY A 153 12.40 5.74 11.46
C GLY A 153 12.73 5.19 10.08
N ILE A 154 11.72 4.55 9.48
CA ILE A 154 11.76 4.07 8.11
C ILE A 154 11.33 5.22 7.21
N GLU A 155 12.25 5.74 6.42
CA GLU A 155 11.98 6.79 5.44
C GLU A 155 11.06 6.26 4.33
N TYR A 156 10.15 7.12 3.87
CA TYR A 156 9.29 6.79 2.74
C TYR A 156 9.91 7.20 1.41
N TYR A 157 10.56 8.36 1.38
CA TYR A 157 11.11 8.93 0.16
C TYR A 157 12.58 8.52 -0.04
N HIS A 158 12.83 7.74 -1.09
CA HIS A 158 14.18 7.33 -1.49
C HIS A 158 14.43 7.69 -2.96
N ALA A 159 14.22 8.96 -3.31
CA ALA A 159 14.48 9.43 -4.66
C ALA A 159 15.99 9.47 -4.94
N ALA A 160 16.43 8.76 -5.96
CA ALA A 160 17.83 8.75 -6.39
C ALA A 160 18.25 10.06 -7.10
N HIS A 161 17.26 10.86 -7.52
CA HIS A 161 17.47 12.12 -8.26
C HIS A 161 16.28 13.06 -8.02
N LEU A 162 16.44 14.33 -8.39
CA LEU A 162 15.37 15.32 -8.30
C LEU A 162 14.17 14.89 -9.16
N THR A 163 13.08 14.55 -8.50
CA THR A 163 11.80 14.24 -9.13
C THR A 163 10.82 15.37 -8.84
N ARG A 164 10.24 15.95 -9.88
CA ARG A 164 9.20 17.00 -9.75
C ARG A 164 7.83 16.36 -9.82
N LEU A 165 7.01 16.65 -8.82
CA LEU A 165 5.61 16.21 -8.77
C LEU A 165 4.70 17.43 -9.00
N THR A 166 3.52 17.18 -9.57
CA THR A 166 2.45 18.19 -9.68
C THR A 166 1.41 17.86 -8.63
N LEU A 167 1.01 18.87 -7.87
CA LEU A 167 -0.11 18.72 -6.94
C LEU A 167 -1.42 18.67 -7.75
N ALA A 168 -2.23 17.64 -7.48
CA ALA A 168 -3.50 17.38 -8.14
C ALA A 168 -4.70 17.79 -7.27
#